data_5f3b69999569b661ccde7049df4d7c92
#
_entry.id   5f3b69999569b661ccde7049df4d7c92
#
_cell.length_a   1.000
_cell.length_b   1.000
_cell.length_c   1.000
_cell.angle_alpha   90.00
_cell.angle_beta   90.00
_cell.angle_gamma   90.00
#
_symmetry.space_group_name_H-M   'P 1'
#
loop_
_entity.id
_entity.type
_entity.pdbx_description
1 polymer ?
#
loop_
_entity_poly.entity_id
_entity_poly.type
_entity_poly.pdbx_seq_one_letter_code
_entity_poly.pdbx_strand_id
1 'polypeptide(L)'
;MAMRHLIEPKNFTDKEIQDVLDLAERIASNPEMYSHVADGKKLATLFYEPSTRTRLSFEAAMLSLGGKTLGFSSAEQSSATKGETVADTIRVVGCYADIVAMRHPKEGAPLLASMYAKVPVINAGDGGHNHPTQTMIDLMTIRSRKGKLDHLKIGFCGDLKFGRTVHSLTKALMRYEGN
;
A
#
# COMPACT_ATOMS: atom_id res chain seq x y z
N MET A 1 4.64 19.20 9.15
CA MET A 1 4.78 17.75 9.41
C MET A 1 5.69 17.13 8.37
N ALA A 2 6.57 16.22 8.75
CA ALA A 2 7.35 15.46 7.78
C ALA A 2 6.39 14.60 6.94
N MET A 3 6.64 14.50 5.64
CA MET A 3 5.85 13.67 4.73
C MET A 3 5.96 12.19 5.15
N ARG A 4 4.83 11.49 5.20
CA ARG A 4 4.76 10.07 5.57
C ARG A 4 4.58 9.21 4.33
N HIS A 5 5.31 8.10 4.28
CA HIS A 5 5.21 7.08 3.24
C HIS A 5 4.79 5.76 3.88
N LEU A 6 4.04 4.93 3.16
CA LEU A 6 3.72 3.56 3.58
C LEU A 6 4.58 2.58 2.78
N ILE A 7 5.80 2.34 3.23
CA ILE A 7 6.76 1.44 2.56
C ILE A 7 6.76 0.06 3.21
N GLU A 8 6.82 0.02 4.54
CA GLU A 8 6.79 -1.20 5.33
C GLU A 8 5.91 -1.01 6.57
N PRO A 9 5.21 -2.05 7.06
CA PRO A 9 4.41 -1.95 8.28
C PRO A 9 5.23 -1.52 9.50
N LYS A 10 6.52 -1.88 9.57
CA LYS A 10 7.41 -1.51 10.69
C LYS A 10 7.62 0.00 10.83
N ASN A 11 7.35 0.80 9.79
CA ASN A 11 7.46 2.25 9.84
C ASN A 11 6.31 2.92 10.61
N PHE A 12 5.31 2.15 11.01
CA PHE A 12 4.14 2.61 11.75
C PHE A 12 4.19 2.11 13.19
N THR A 13 3.84 2.96 14.14
CA THR A 13 3.62 2.58 15.52
C THR A 13 2.35 1.72 15.63
N ASP A 14 2.20 0.98 16.73
CA ASP A 14 1.00 0.16 16.96
C ASP A 14 -0.26 1.04 16.98
N LYS A 15 -0.16 2.23 17.57
CA LYS A 15 -1.25 3.20 17.56
C LYS A 15 -1.63 3.64 16.14
N GLU A 16 -0.66 3.93 15.28
CA GLU A 16 -0.92 4.32 13.88
C GLU A 16 -1.57 3.19 13.09
N ILE A 17 -1.14 1.94 13.31
CA ILE A 17 -1.79 0.77 12.70
C ILE A 17 -3.24 0.68 13.19
N GLN A 18 -3.47 0.81 14.50
CA GLN A 18 -4.80 0.78 15.06
C GLN A 18 -5.69 1.89 14.49
N ASP A 19 -5.19 3.13 14.41
CA ASP A 19 -5.90 4.27 13.83
C ASP A 19 -6.31 4.01 12.36
N VAL A 20 -5.42 3.36 11.57
CA VAL A 20 -5.72 2.96 10.18
C VAL A 20 -6.83 1.90 10.14
N LEU A 21 -6.75 0.87 11.00
CA LEU A 21 -7.76 -0.18 11.05
C LEU A 21 -9.12 0.38 11.50
N ASP A 22 -9.14 1.26 12.49
CA ASP A 22 -10.38 1.91 12.98
C ASP A 22 -10.99 2.82 11.91
N LEU A 23 -10.16 3.53 11.16
CA LEU A 23 -10.62 4.34 10.02
C LEU A 23 -11.22 3.45 8.92
N ALA A 24 -10.56 2.33 8.60
CA ALA A 24 -11.03 1.38 7.60
C ALA A 24 -12.40 0.79 7.98
N GLU A 25 -12.62 0.45 9.25
CA GLU A 25 -13.93 -0.03 9.74
C GLU A 25 -15.01 1.05 9.65
N ARG A 26 -14.68 2.30 9.98
CA ARG A 26 -15.62 3.42 9.84
C ARG A 26 -16.01 3.67 8.38
N ILE A 27 -15.03 3.61 7.47
CA ILE A 27 -15.30 3.75 6.02
C ILE A 27 -16.18 2.59 5.54
N ALA A 28 -15.86 1.35 5.93
CA ALA A 28 -16.65 0.18 5.55
C ALA A 28 -18.10 0.24 6.05
N SER A 29 -18.30 0.80 7.24
CA SER A 29 -19.65 0.93 7.85
C SER A 29 -20.49 2.07 7.25
N ASN A 30 -19.85 3.11 6.74
CA ASN A 30 -20.54 4.28 6.17
C ASN A 30 -19.71 4.92 5.04
N PRO A 31 -19.57 4.27 3.88
CA PRO A 31 -18.71 4.71 2.79
C PRO A 31 -19.13 6.07 2.21
N GLU A 32 -20.41 6.40 2.22
CA GLU A 32 -20.91 7.63 1.64
C GLU A 32 -20.37 8.89 2.35
N MET A 33 -20.13 8.81 3.67
CA MET A 33 -19.52 9.93 4.42
C MET A 33 -18.12 10.30 3.93
N TYR A 34 -17.46 9.41 3.22
CA TYR A 34 -16.09 9.59 2.74
C TYR A 34 -16.00 9.83 1.24
N SER A 35 -17.14 9.86 0.52
CA SER A 35 -17.18 9.95 -0.94
C SER A 35 -16.56 11.22 -1.54
N HIS A 36 -16.31 12.24 -0.72
CA HIS A 36 -15.77 13.54 -1.13
C HIS A 36 -14.46 13.93 -0.44
N VAL A 37 -13.87 13.04 0.39
CA VAL A 37 -12.66 13.39 1.17
C VAL A 37 -11.41 13.58 0.31
N ALA A 38 -11.41 13.04 -0.91
CA ALA A 38 -10.34 13.20 -1.87
C ALA A 38 -10.72 14.05 -3.09
N ASP A 39 -11.75 14.89 -3.00
CA ASP A 39 -12.14 15.80 -4.09
C ASP A 39 -10.94 16.65 -4.53
N GLY A 40 -10.73 16.70 -5.85
CA GLY A 40 -9.63 17.43 -6.46
C GLY A 40 -8.25 16.73 -6.34
N LYS A 41 -8.11 15.64 -5.58
CA LYS A 41 -6.87 14.89 -5.41
C LYS A 41 -6.66 13.86 -6.52
N LYS A 42 -5.40 13.56 -6.79
CA LYS A 42 -4.97 12.60 -7.82
C LYS A 42 -4.06 11.54 -7.23
N LEU A 43 -4.42 10.28 -7.45
CA LEU A 43 -3.58 9.13 -7.18
C LEU A 43 -2.85 8.72 -8.47
N ALA A 44 -1.53 8.59 -8.43
CA ALA A 44 -0.79 7.91 -9.47
C ALA A 44 -0.56 6.43 -9.14
N THR A 45 -0.97 5.53 -10.04
CA THR A 45 -0.71 4.09 -9.96
C THR A 45 0.45 3.72 -10.90
N LEU A 46 1.64 3.49 -10.33
CA LEU A 46 2.86 3.17 -11.07
C LEU A 46 3.16 1.67 -10.93
N PHE A 47 2.63 0.89 -11.86
CA PHE A 47 2.75 -0.56 -11.83
C PHE A 47 3.77 -1.04 -12.86
N TYR A 48 4.99 -1.30 -12.41
CA TYR A 48 6.10 -1.83 -13.24
C TYR A 48 5.99 -3.34 -13.47
N GLU A 49 5.16 -4.03 -12.69
CA GLU A 49 4.75 -5.41 -12.95
C GLU A 49 3.21 -5.52 -12.97
N PRO A 50 2.63 -6.35 -13.85
CA PRO A 50 1.19 -6.49 -13.96
C PRO A 50 0.53 -6.94 -12.66
N SER A 51 -0.54 -6.30 -12.26
CA SER A 51 -1.37 -6.68 -11.12
C SER A 51 -2.77 -6.10 -11.25
N THR A 52 -3.69 -6.89 -11.77
CA THR A 52 -5.06 -6.47 -12.00
C THR A 52 -5.75 -6.08 -10.69
N ARG A 53 -5.79 -6.99 -9.73
CA ARG A 53 -6.51 -6.77 -8.45
C ARG A 53 -5.98 -5.58 -7.67
N THR A 54 -4.67 -5.52 -7.44
CA THR A 54 -4.07 -4.47 -6.62
C THR A 54 -4.24 -3.10 -7.27
N ARG A 55 -4.00 -2.99 -8.58
CA ARG A 55 -4.16 -1.73 -9.29
C ARG A 55 -5.60 -1.23 -9.24
N LEU A 56 -6.55 -2.09 -9.65
CA LEU A 56 -7.97 -1.73 -9.66
C LEU A 56 -8.49 -1.40 -8.26
N SER A 57 -8.00 -2.06 -7.19
CA SER A 57 -8.43 -1.73 -5.83
C SER A 57 -7.96 -0.34 -5.39
N PHE A 58 -6.73 0.08 -5.73
CA PHE A 58 -6.26 1.44 -5.46
C PHE A 58 -7.04 2.48 -6.25
N GLU A 59 -7.28 2.22 -7.55
CA GLU A 59 -8.02 3.13 -8.41
C GLU A 59 -9.48 3.26 -7.96
N ALA A 60 -10.16 2.13 -7.69
CA ALA A 60 -11.52 2.13 -7.19
C ALA A 60 -11.65 2.84 -5.84
N ALA A 61 -10.71 2.62 -4.90
CA ALA A 61 -10.71 3.31 -3.62
C ALA A 61 -10.59 4.83 -3.81
N MET A 62 -9.68 5.30 -4.67
CA MET A 62 -9.50 6.73 -4.92
C MET A 62 -10.74 7.35 -5.57
N LEU A 63 -11.35 6.65 -6.53
CA LEU A 63 -12.60 7.10 -7.18
C LEU A 63 -13.77 7.14 -6.18
N SER A 64 -13.89 6.14 -5.30
CA SER A 64 -14.94 6.10 -4.26
C SER A 64 -14.77 7.21 -3.22
N LEU A 65 -13.58 7.78 -3.07
CA LEU A 65 -13.29 8.92 -2.20
C LEU A 65 -13.47 10.28 -2.91
N GLY A 66 -13.92 10.31 -4.17
CA GLY A 66 -14.12 11.54 -4.97
C GLY A 66 -12.86 11.99 -5.73
N GLY A 67 -11.76 11.26 -5.64
CA GLY A 67 -10.51 11.62 -6.31
C GLY A 67 -10.44 11.14 -7.76
N LYS A 68 -9.27 11.32 -8.36
CA LYS A 68 -8.97 10.93 -9.75
C LYS A 68 -7.73 10.04 -9.79
N THR A 69 -7.59 9.25 -10.86
CA THR A 69 -6.45 8.35 -11.04
C THR A 69 -5.72 8.63 -12.35
N LEU A 70 -4.42 8.40 -12.35
CA LEU A 70 -3.55 8.39 -13.52
C LEU A 70 -2.45 7.34 -13.31
N GLY A 71 -1.75 6.94 -14.35
CA GLY A 71 -0.63 6.00 -14.20
C GLY A 71 -0.49 5.03 -15.36
N PHE A 72 0.28 3.98 -15.12
CA PHE A 72 0.53 2.90 -16.09
C PHE A 72 0.45 1.52 -15.42
N SER A 73 0.19 0.49 -16.23
CA SER A 73 -0.06 -0.89 -15.78
C SER A 73 1.12 -1.85 -15.99
N SER A 74 2.15 -1.42 -16.72
CA SER A 74 3.38 -2.18 -16.91
C SER A 74 4.56 -1.25 -17.20
N ALA A 75 5.79 -1.73 -16.99
CA ALA A 75 7.01 -0.98 -17.34
C ALA A 75 7.07 -0.61 -18.82
N GLU A 76 6.54 -1.47 -19.69
CA GLU A 76 6.51 -1.29 -21.15
C GLU A 76 5.69 -0.07 -21.58
N GLN A 77 4.72 0.34 -20.76
CA GLN A 77 3.88 1.53 -21.00
C GLN A 77 4.47 2.81 -20.39
N SER A 78 5.71 2.76 -19.93
CA SER A 78 6.39 3.87 -19.28
C SER A 78 7.72 4.19 -19.94
N SER A 79 8.31 5.34 -19.62
CA SER A 79 9.65 5.73 -20.07
C SER A 79 10.77 4.86 -19.47
N ALA A 80 10.47 3.91 -18.58
CA ALA A 80 11.44 2.92 -18.11
C ALA A 80 12.06 2.12 -19.23
N THR A 81 11.31 1.85 -20.32
CA THR A 81 11.82 1.20 -21.53
C THR A 81 12.91 2.01 -22.25
N LYS A 82 12.97 3.31 -21.99
CA LYS A 82 13.98 4.23 -22.54
C LYS A 82 15.11 4.51 -21.55
N GLY A 83 15.16 3.78 -20.42
CA GLY A 83 16.18 3.94 -19.39
C GLY A 83 15.87 4.97 -18.31
N GLU A 84 14.64 5.51 -18.25
CA GLU A 84 14.25 6.40 -17.16
C GLU A 84 14.29 5.65 -15.81
N THR A 85 14.94 6.27 -14.81
CA THR A 85 15.09 5.68 -13.49
C THR A 85 13.83 5.85 -12.64
N VAL A 86 13.65 5.00 -11.63
CA VAL A 86 12.57 5.16 -10.63
C VAL A 86 12.64 6.53 -9.96
N ALA A 87 13.86 7.04 -9.70
CA ALA A 87 14.07 8.34 -9.09
C ALA A 87 13.61 9.50 -9.99
N ASP A 88 13.78 9.38 -11.29
CA ASP A 88 13.34 10.42 -12.23
C ASP A 88 11.84 10.32 -12.48
N THR A 89 11.32 9.11 -12.67
CA THR A 89 9.87 8.89 -12.81
C THR A 89 9.11 9.48 -11.61
N ILE A 90 9.56 9.22 -10.38
CA ILE A 90 8.83 9.70 -9.19
C ILE A 90 8.87 11.22 -9.04
N ARG A 91 9.97 11.87 -9.45
CA ARG A 91 10.06 13.34 -9.47
C ARG A 91 9.06 13.96 -10.46
N VAL A 92 8.98 13.39 -11.67
CA VAL A 92 8.04 13.84 -12.71
C VAL A 92 6.61 13.60 -12.29
N VAL A 93 6.27 12.39 -11.85
CA VAL A 93 4.90 12.03 -11.42
C VAL A 93 4.45 12.85 -10.21
N GLY A 94 5.37 13.16 -9.30
CA GLY A 94 5.10 14.04 -8.15
C GLY A 94 4.68 15.48 -8.52
N CYS A 95 4.87 15.89 -9.79
CA CYS A 95 4.33 17.15 -10.30
C CYS A 95 2.87 17.05 -10.75
N TYR A 96 2.36 15.83 -10.94
CA TYR A 96 1.02 15.59 -11.49
C TYR A 96 0.04 15.00 -10.47
N ALA A 97 0.55 14.31 -9.44
CA ALA A 97 -0.25 13.58 -8.47
C ALA A 97 -0.03 14.08 -7.04
N ASP A 98 -1.01 13.85 -6.18
CA ASP A 98 -0.96 14.17 -4.74
C ASP A 98 -0.47 12.98 -3.90
N ILE A 99 -0.57 11.76 -4.42
CA ILE A 99 -0.16 10.51 -3.79
C ILE A 99 0.18 9.48 -4.86
N VAL A 100 1.10 8.57 -4.56
CA VAL A 100 1.55 7.53 -5.49
C VAL A 100 1.40 6.14 -4.85
N ALA A 101 0.80 5.19 -5.57
CA ALA A 101 0.88 3.77 -5.29
C ALA A 101 1.83 3.12 -6.29
N MET A 102 2.94 2.56 -5.82
CA MET A 102 3.97 1.96 -6.67
C MET A 102 4.06 0.45 -6.42
N ARG A 103 4.00 -0.32 -7.50
CA ARG A 103 4.34 -1.74 -7.53
C ARG A 103 5.53 -1.99 -8.44
N HIS A 104 6.53 -2.72 -7.94
CA HIS A 104 7.77 -2.92 -8.68
C HIS A 104 8.32 -4.34 -8.48
N PRO A 105 8.91 -5.01 -9.51
CA PRO A 105 9.49 -6.33 -9.38
C PRO A 105 10.77 -6.36 -8.52
N LYS A 106 11.48 -5.23 -8.44
CA LYS A 106 12.72 -5.12 -7.65
C LYS A 106 12.39 -4.68 -6.22
N GLU A 107 12.91 -5.40 -5.25
CA GLU A 107 12.85 -5.06 -3.84
C GLU A 107 13.48 -3.69 -3.56
N GLY A 108 12.87 -2.93 -2.65
CA GLY A 108 13.34 -1.60 -2.27
C GLY A 108 13.03 -0.47 -3.27
N ALA A 109 12.47 -0.73 -4.45
CA ALA A 109 12.16 0.31 -5.41
C ALA A 109 11.16 1.37 -4.87
N PRO A 110 10.08 1.02 -4.14
CA PRO A 110 9.23 2.01 -3.48
C PRO A 110 9.94 2.80 -2.37
N LEU A 111 10.90 2.19 -1.68
CA LEU A 111 11.74 2.90 -0.71
C LEU A 111 12.61 3.93 -1.41
N LEU A 112 13.29 3.54 -2.50
CA LEU A 112 14.05 4.47 -3.32
C LEU A 112 13.16 5.62 -3.83
N ALA A 113 11.97 5.30 -4.35
CA ALA A 113 11.01 6.31 -4.78
C ALA A 113 10.66 7.29 -3.66
N SER A 114 10.43 6.82 -2.44
CA SER A 114 10.09 7.67 -1.29
C SER A 114 11.20 8.69 -0.93
N MET A 115 12.47 8.37 -1.21
CA MET A 115 13.59 9.29 -0.96
C MET A 115 13.63 10.48 -1.92
N TYR A 116 13.02 10.34 -3.11
CA TYR A 116 13.01 11.37 -4.15
C TYR A 116 11.63 11.99 -4.39
N ALA A 117 10.59 11.42 -3.78
CA ALA A 117 9.23 11.89 -3.94
C ALA A 117 8.97 13.21 -3.20
N LYS A 118 8.15 14.06 -3.81
CA LYS A 118 7.57 15.26 -3.16
C LYS A 118 6.13 15.03 -2.70
N VAL A 119 5.63 13.81 -2.84
CA VAL A 119 4.29 13.37 -2.46
C VAL A 119 4.37 12.03 -1.74
N PRO A 120 3.39 11.64 -0.91
CA PRO A 120 3.36 10.34 -0.26
C PRO A 120 3.47 9.18 -1.25
N VAL A 121 4.26 8.17 -0.90
CA VAL A 121 4.40 6.92 -1.65
C VAL A 121 3.87 5.76 -0.83
N ILE A 122 3.03 4.95 -1.45
CA ILE A 122 2.51 3.68 -0.93
C ILE A 122 3.15 2.54 -1.71
N ASN A 123 3.79 1.61 -0.99
CA ASN A 123 4.28 0.36 -1.56
C ASN A 123 3.09 -0.59 -1.83
N ALA A 124 2.78 -0.82 -3.10
CA ALA A 124 1.74 -1.75 -3.56
C ALA A 124 2.30 -3.15 -3.88
N GLY A 125 3.51 -3.46 -3.37
CA GLY A 125 4.25 -4.70 -3.53
C GLY A 125 5.58 -4.50 -4.24
N ASP A 126 6.68 -4.97 -3.63
CA ASP A 126 8.03 -4.89 -4.17
C ASP A 126 8.71 -6.27 -4.16
N GLY A 127 8.72 -6.92 -5.30
CA GLY A 127 9.31 -8.25 -5.45
C GLY A 127 8.75 -9.28 -4.47
N GLY A 128 9.62 -10.04 -3.81
CA GLY A 128 9.28 -10.98 -2.73
C GLY A 128 9.25 -10.36 -1.33
N HIS A 129 9.50 -9.05 -1.20
CA HIS A 129 9.83 -8.40 0.07
C HIS A 129 8.60 -7.96 0.89
N ASN A 130 7.88 -6.90 0.48
CA ASN A 130 6.81 -6.32 1.28
C ASN A 130 5.53 -6.06 0.47
N HIS A 131 4.39 -6.15 1.16
CA HIS A 131 3.09 -5.70 0.67
C HIS A 131 2.29 -5.10 1.84
N PRO A 132 2.64 -3.87 2.29
CA PRO A 132 2.11 -3.31 3.52
C PRO A 132 0.59 -3.14 3.53
N THR A 133 0.00 -2.79 2.39
CA THR A 133 -1.47 -2.66 2.30
C THR A 133 -2.17 -4.01 2.42
N GLN A 134 -1.59 -5.11 1.90
CA GLN A 134 -2.14 -6.44 2.12
C GLN A 134 -2.06 -6.82 3.60
N THR A 135 -0.96 -6.50 4.27
CA THR A 135 -0.83 -6.73 5.71
C THR A 135 -1.93 -6.00 6.51
N MET A 136 -2.25 -4.75 6.17
CA MET A 136 -3.34 -4.01 6.82
C MET A 136 -4.71 -4.65 6.56
N ILE A 137 -4.96 -5.14 5.35
CA ILE A 137 -6.19 -5.88 5.00
C ILE A 137 -6.30 -7.18 5.80
N ASP A 138 -5.19 -7.91 5.92
CA ASP A 138 -5.15 -9.17 6.66
C ASP A 138 -5.41 -8.92 8.16
N LEU A 139 -4.76 -7.91 8.77
CA LEU A 139 -5.01 -7.51 10.16
C LEU A 139 -6.47 -7.09 10.37
N MET A 140 -7.04 -6.28 9.48
CA MET A 140 -8.44 -5.87 9.54
C MET A 140 -9.37 -7.09 9.47
N THR A 141 -9.09 -8.03 8.57
CA THR A 141 -9.87 -9.27 8.42
C THR A 141 -9.81 -10.12 9.68
N ILE A 142 -8.61 -10.31 10.25
CA ILE A 142 -8.43 -11.06 11.48
C ILE A 142 -9.21 -10.39 12.63
N ARG A 143 -9.04 -9.07 12.81
CA ARG A 143 -9.74 -8.31 13.84
C ARG A 143 -11.26 -8.40 13.68
N SER A 144 -11.76 -8.22 12.48
CA SER A 144 -13.20 -8.33 12.19
C SER A 144 -13.77 -9.72 12.49
N ARG A 145 -12.98 -10.80 12.28
CA ARG A 145 -13.45 -12.18 12.48
C ARG A 145 -13.21 -12.73 13.89
N LYS A 146 -12.17 -12.24 14.58
CA LYS A 146 -11.75 -12.75 15.89
C LYS A 146 -12.00 -11.76 17.02
N GLY A 147 -12.34 -10.51 16.73
CA GLY A 147 -12.54 -9.44 17.70
C GLY A 147 -11.25 -8.91 18.33
N LYS A 148 -10.09 -9.50 17.98
CA LYS A 148 -8.78 -9.17 18.58
C LYS A 148 -7.64 -9.51 17.63
N LEU A 149 -6.43 -9.02 17.96
CA LEU A 149 -5.18 -9.32 17.24
C LEU A 149 -4.11 -9.98 18.13
N ASP A 150 -4.36 -10.07 19.43
CA ASP A 150 -3.48 -10.67 20.43
C ASP A 150 -3.92 -12.10 20.76
N HIS A 151 -3.00 -12.89 21.38
CA HIS A 151 -3.25 -14.25 21.84
C HIS A 151 -3.93 -15.14 20.78
N LEU A 152 -3.43 -15.11 19.55
CA LEU A 152 -3.94 -15.89 18.42
C LEU A 152 -2.99 -17.06 18.12
N LYS A 153 -3.56 -18.19 17.73
CA LYS A 153 -2.82 -19.29 17.09
C LYS A 153 -3.08 -19.22 15.59
N ILE A 154 -2.03 -18.96 14.83
CA ILE A 154 -2.13 -18.69 13.39
C ILE A 154 -1.25 -19.70 12.64
N GLY A 155 -1.86 -20.45 11.74
CA GLY A 155 -1.18 -21.36 10.83
C GLY A 155 -1.00 -20.74 9.46
N PHE A 156 0.22 -20.77 8.93
CA PHE A 156 0.51 -20.41 7.54
C PHE A 156 0.70 -21.67 6.71
N CYS A 157 0.09 -21.71 5.53
CA CYS A 157 0.17 -22.82 4.60
C CYS A 157 0.40 -22.33 3.18
N GLY A 158 1.33 -22.95 2.46
CA GLY A 158 1.66 -22.61 1.08
C GLY A 158 3.14 -22.27 0.91
N ASP A 159 3.46 -21.33 0.01
CA ASP A 159 4.84 -20.88 -0.21
C ASP A 159 5.29 -19.95 0.91
N LEU A 160 5.89 -20.51 1.94
CA LEU A 160 6.40 -19.78 3.10
C LEU A 160 7.79 -19.14 2.84
N LYS A 161 8.49 -19.57 1.78
CA LYS A 161 9.82 -19.06 1.45
C LYS A 161 9.77 -17.77 0.64
N PHE A 162 8.91 -17.71 -0.37
CA PHE A 162 8.82 -16.57 -1.31
C PHE A 162 7.54 -15.76 -1.16
N GLY A 163 6.62 -16.21 -0.31
CA GLY A 163 5.34 -15.56 -0.05
C GLY A 163 5.50 -14.27 0.76
N ARG A 164 5.70 -13.13 0.09
CA ARG A 164 5.86 -11.81 0.73
C ARG A 164 4.76 -11.43 1.73
N THR A 165 3.53 -11.86 1.47
CA THR A 165 2.39 -11.61 2.37
C THR A 165 2.56 -12.30 3.70
N VAL A 166 3.05 -13.54 3.71
CA VAL A 166 3.35 -14.31 4.93
C VAL A 166 4.41 -13.58 5.77
N HIS A 167 5.51 -13.15 5.13
CA HIS A 167 6.61 -12.47 5.82
C HIS A 167 6.15 -11.14 6.44
N SER A 168 5.40 -10.34 5.69
CA SER A 168 4.89 -9.05 6.16
C SER A 168 3.86 -9.21 7.28
N LEU A 169 2.94 -10.17 7.14
CA LEU A 169 1.90 -10.44 8.13
C LEU A 169 2.49 -11.01 9.41
N THR A 170 3.42 -11.95 9.33
CA THR A 170 4.09 -12.50 10.53
C THR A 170 4.77 -11.39 11.33
N LYS A 171 5.55 -10.52 10.68
CA LYS A 171 6.21 -9.39 11.34
C LYS A 171 5.20 -8.43 12.01
N ALA A 172 4.04 -8.22 11.39
CA ALA A 172 3.00 -7.38 11.96
C ALA A 172 2.31 -8.03 13.15
N LEU A 173 2.01 -9.34 13.09
CA LEU A 173 1.36 -10.09 14.17
C LEU A 173 2.25 -10.27 15.40
N MET A 174 3.57 -10.39 15.22
CA MET A 174 4.53 -10.45 16.34
C MET A 174 4.56 -9.19 17.21
N ARG A 175 3.89 -8.11 16.83
CA ARG A 175 3.74 -6.88 17.62
C ARG A 175 2.64 -7.01 18.68
N TYR A 176 1.77 -7.99 18.54
CA TYR A 176 0.67 -8.25 19.45
C TYR A 176 1.03 -9.37 20.41
N GLU A 177 0.66 -9.20 21.68
CA GLU A 177 1.03 -10.12 22.76
C GLU A 177 0.47 -11.53 22.53
N GLY A 178 1.28 -12.54 22.79
CA GLY A 178 0.86 -13.96 22.80
C GLY A 178 0.62 -14.57 21.42
N ASN A 179 1.10 -13.94 20.34
CA ASN A 179 1.04 -14.50 18.98
C ASN A 179 2.32 -15.27 18.63
#